data_49e4f92644785b0cdf9cfbddb6f4c187
#
_entry.id   49e4f92644785b0cdf9cfbddb6f4c187
#
_cell.length_a   1.000
_cell.length_b   1.000
_cell.length_c   1.000
_cell.angle_alpha   90.00
_cell.angle_beta   90.00
_cell.angle_gamma   90.00
#
_symmetry.space_group_name_H-M   'P 1'
#
loop_
_entity.id
_entity.type
_entity.pdbx_description
1 polymer ?
#
loop_
_entity_poly.entity_id
_entity_poly.type
_entity_poly.pdbx_seq_one_letter_code
_entity_poly.pdbx_strand_id
1 'polypeptide(L)'
;MSVKDFVQQRRDTLIAMRRDFHMYPEPAWLEYRSAAKVADTLISLGYDVALGADVLDLDSRMGLPSDEVMKAAMDRAIEEGANPELVEKMGYGKTAIVATMKFGGEGPIVAFRVDMDSNDVIEAKEDNHVPAKGGFRSCHDKAMHACGHDAHMTMGLGLAEYLAVHKDEFKGTIKLIFQPAEEGVRGAKAMAEAGVVDDVDLMFGMHIGFNENLSNCFACSDHGFLATTKLDAVFHGYSAHAGGSPEKAQNAMLAGCTAVLNLQAIARHSQGASRMNVGVFESGTGRNVTPDVAVLKLETRGATTEINDYMIERAKTIIKGAAEMHDCTFEITKQGETPAGRISDDLAREVQAIVEPLGIFKEVPFDYSGGGSEDCAYFLNRVIDRGGRATYMVVGSAIKAPHHNPLFDIDEEDMLNGIVALGTIAAHYLK
;
A
#
# COMPACT_ATOMS: atom_id res chain seq x y z
N MET A 1 12.35 -14.73 -27.26
CA MET A 1 10.89 -14.57 -27.37
C MET A 1 10.53 -13.15 -26.88
N SER A 2 9.61 -12.44 -27.54
CA SER A 2 9.23 -11.12 -27.06
C SER A 2 8.45 -11.23 -25.74
N VAL A 3 8.43 -10.13 -24.91
CA VAL A 3 7.63 -10.09 -23.68
C VAL A 3 6.14 -10.36 -23.98
N LYS A 4 5.63 -9.75 -25.07
CA LYS A 4 4.24 -9.94 -25.50
C LYS A 4 3.91 -11.39 -25.80
N ASP A 5 4.78 -12.10 -26.56
CA ASP A 5 4.56 -13.51 -26.89
C ASP A 5 4.62 -14.39 -25.64
N PHE A 6 5.53 -14.09 -24.71
CA PHE A 6 5.62 -14.78 -23.42
C PHE A 6 4.32 -14.61 -22.61
N VAL A 7 3.86 -13.38 -22.43
CA VAL A 7 2.62 -13.09 -21.67
C VAL A 7 1.43 -13.77 -22.32
N GLN A 8 1.32 -13.75 -23.66
CA GLN A 8 0.24 -14.42 -24.37
C GLN A 8 0.26 -15.95 -24.17
N GLN A 9 1.43 -16.59 -24.13
CA GLN A 9 1.55 -18.01 -23.84
C GLN A 9 1.20 -18.35 -22.38
N ARG A 10 1.41 -17.42 -21.45
CA ARG A 10 1.14 -17.60 -20.02
C ARG A 10 -0.21 -17.05 -19.56
N ARG A 11 -1.00 -16.48 -20.49
CA ARG A 11 -2.23 -15.76 -20.24
C ARG A 11 -3.14 -16.43 -19.21
N ASP A 12 -3.53 -17.66 -19.47
CA ASP A 12 -4.50 -18.36 -18.61
C ASP A 12 -3.94 -18.67 -17.22
N THR A 13 -2.62 -18.92 -17.14
CA THR A 13 -1.93 -19.13 -15.86
C THR A 13 -1.86 -17.84 -15.04
N LEU A 14 -1.56 -16.70 -15.68
CA LEU A 14 -1.49 -15.40 -15.02
C LEU A 14 -2.88 -14.96 -14.51
N ILE A 15 -3.92 -15.15 -15.32
CA ILE A 15 -5.30 -14.89 -14.90
C ILE A 15 -5.70 -15.79 -13.73
N ALA A 16 -5.38 -17.08 -13.79
CA ALA A 16 -5.67 -18.00 -12.67
C ALA A 16 -4.91 -17.60 -11.40
N MET A 17 -3.67 -17.13 -11.52
CA MET A 17 -2.86 -16.62 -10.40
C MET A 17 -3.51 -15.40 -9.74
N ARG A 18 -3.93 -14.39 -10.53
CA ARG A 18 -4.64 -13.21 -10.03
C ARG A 18 -5.92 -13.60 -9.30
N ARG A 19 -6.70 -14.50 -9.87
CA ARG A 19 -7.97 -14.96 -9.29
C ARG A 19 -7.78 -15.74 -8.00
N ASP A 20 -6.67 -16.48 -7.86
CA ASP A 20 -6.32 -17.13 -6.62
C ASP A 20 -5.96 -16.13 -5.52
N PHE A 21 -5.15 -15.09 -5.80
CA PHE A 21 -4.90 -14.01 -4.86
C PHE A 21 -6.19 -13.28 -4.48
N HIS A 22 -7.05 -12.98 -5.45
CA HIS A 22 -8.34 -12.34 -5.22
C HIS A 22 -9.26 -13.13 -4.29
N MET A 23 -9.26 -14.46 -4.44
CA MET A 23 -10.08 -15.35 -3.63
C MET A 23 -9.65 -15.42 -2.15
N TYR A 24 -8.37 -15.21 -1.87
CA TYR A 24 -7.79 -15.30 -0.53
C TYR A 24 -7.13 -13.96 -0.11
N PRO A 25 -7.91 -12.88 -0.01
CA PRO A 25 -7.38 -11.57 0.33
C PRO A 25 -6.97 -11.51 1.79
N GLU A 26 -5.85 -10.87 2.07
CA GLU A 26 -5.29 -10.73 3.40
C GLU A 26 -4.98 -9.25 3.70
N PRO A 27 -5.56 -8.67 4.78
CA PRO A 27 -5.32 -7.28 5.15
C PRO A 27 -3.87 -7.02 5.61
N ALA A 28 -3.55 -5.73 5.72
CA ALA A 28 -2.24 -5.22 6.10
C ALA A 28 -1.60 -5.95 7.30
N TRP A 29 -0.34 -6.39 7.14
CA TRP A 29 0.47 -7.18 8.06
C TRP A 29 -0.02 -8.62 8.28
N LEU A 30 -1.06 -9.06 7.56
CA LEU A 30 -1.64 -10.40 7.66
C LEU A 30 -1.48 -11.21 6.35
N GLU A 31 -0.66 -10.77 5.41
CA GLU A 31 -0.50 -11.27 4.04
C GLU A 31 0.30 -12.60 3.99
N TYR A 32 0.11 -13.50 4.96
CA TYR A 32 0.94 -14.70 5.14
C TYR A 32 0.83 -15.69 4.00
N ARG A 33 -0.40 -15.97 3.52
CA ARG A 33 -0.61 -16.90 2.40
C ARG A 33 -0.08 -16.30 1.10
N SER A 34 -0.41 -15.05 0.84
CA SER A 34 0.03 -14.32 -0.34
C SER A 34 1.55 -14.23 -0.39
N ALA A 35 2.18 -13.82 0.71
CA ALA A 35 3.64 -13.71 0.81
C ALA A 35 4.34 -15.08 0.70
N ALA A 36 3.81 -16.14 1.36
CA ALA A 36 4.38 -17.49 1.23
C ALA A 36 4.31 -17.98 -0.22
N LYS A 37 3.19 -17.78 -0.91
CA LYS A 37 3.02 -18.16 -2.32
C LYS A 37 3.94 -17.38 -3.25
N VAL A 38 4.09 -16.07 -3.03
CA VAL A 38 5.05 -15.22 -3.75
C VAL A 38 6.47 -15.72 -3.53
N ALA A 39 6.88 -15.95 -2.28
CA ALA A 39 8.23 -16.42 -1.94
C ALA A 39 8.53 -17.79 -2.56
N ASP A 40 7.63 -18.78 -2.43
CA ASP A 40 7.80 -20.12 -3.04
C ASP A 40 7.96 -20.02 -4.56
N THR A 41 7.17 -19.16 -5.22
CA THR A 41 7.27 -18.95 -6.66
C THR A 41 8.63 -18.37 -7.03
N LEU A 42 9.08 -17.33 -6.35
CA LEU A 42 10.37 -16.68 -6.63
C LEU A 42 11.56 -17.59 -6.36
N ILE A 43 11.53 -18.37 -5.27
CA ILE A 43 12.54 -19.40 -4.97
C ILE A 43 12.59 -20.44 -6.10
N SER A 44 11.45 -20.92 -6.58
CA SER A 44 11.38 -21.91 -7.67
C SER A 44 11.93 -21.37 -9.00
N LEU A 45 11.84 -20.05 -9.21
CA LEU A 45 12.41 -19.35 -10.37
C LEU A 45 13.92 -19.06 -10.23
N GLY A 46 14.51 -19.36 -9.08
CA GLY A 46 15.94 -19.20 -8.83
C GLY A 46 16.36 -17.81 -8.35
N TYR A 47 15.43 -17.02 -7.82
CA TYR A 47 15.76 -15.77 -7.13
C TYR A 47 16.35 -16.03 -5.75
N ASP A 48 17.27 -15.17 -5.33
CA ASP A 48 17.67 -15.04 -3.92
C ASP A 48 16.59 -14.24 -3.18
N VAL A 49 15.91 -14.90 -2.23
CA VAL A 49 14.73 -14.35 -1.56
C VAL A 49 15.02 -14.07 -0.11
N ALA A 50 15.13 -12.78 0.23
CA ALA A 50 15.13 -12.27 1.59
C ALA A 50 13.69 -11.94 2.01
N LEU A 51 13.30 -12.32 3.23
CA LEU A 51 11.94 -12.10 3.73
C LEU A 51 11.90 -11.89 5.24
N GLY A 52 10.84 -11.29 5.70
CA GLY A 52 10.60 -11.10 7.12
C GLY A 52 11.51 -10.05 7.75
N ALA A 53 12.14 -10.39 8.88
CA ALA A 53 13.02 -9.48 9.60
C ALA A 53 14.30 -9.09 8.83
N ASP A 54 14.68 -9.85 7.81
CA ASP A 54 15.87 -9.57 7.02
C ASP A 54 15.69 -8.33 6.12
N VAL A 55 14.44 -7.91 5.89
CA VAL A 55 14.07 -6.80 4.99
C VAL A 55 13.14 -5.76 5.64
N LEU A 56 13.03 -5.78 6.97
CA LEU A 56 12.20 -4.86 7.75
C LEU A 56 12.97 -4.28 8.94
N ASP A 57 12.94 -2.98 9.10
CA ASP A 57 13.18 -2.33 10.38
C ASP A 57 11.94 -2.50 11.25
N LEU A 58 12.04 -3.34 12.29
CA LEU A 58 10.89 -3.76 13.09
C LEU A 58 10.30 -2.61 13.92
N ASP A 59 11.12 -1.62 14.29
CA ASP A 59 10.71 -0.46 15.08
C ASP A 59 9.95 0.59 14.23
N SER A 60 10.15 0.55 12.91
CA SER A 60 9.49 1.46 11.96
C SER A 60 8.14 0.95 11.45
N ARG A 61 7.70 -0.25 11.84
CA ARG A 61 6.37 -0.77 11.48
C ARG A 61 5.27 0.01 12.21
N MET A 62 4.18 0.28 11.52
CA MET A 62 3.05 1.06 12.05
C MET A 62 1.74 0.29 11.93
N GLY A 63 0.81 0.54 12.85
CA GLY A 63 -0.55 0.01 12.77
C GLY A 63 -0.62 -1.52 12.76
N LEU A 64 0.25 -2.19 13.50
CA LEU A 64 0.24 -3.65 13.63
C LEU A 64 -1.06 -4.13 14.31
N PRO A 65 -1.67 -5.22 13.81
CA PRO A 65 -2.72 -5.93 14.55
C PRO A 65 -2.20 -6.51 15.87
N SER A 66 -3.10 -6.98 16.73
CA SER A 66 -2.69 -7.68 17.95
C SER A 66 -2.06 -9.04 17.63
N ASP A 67 -1.25 -9.54 18.55
CA ASP A 67 -0.58 -10.85 18.40
C ASP A 67 -1.59 -11.99 18.19
N GLU A 68 -2.77 -11.92 18.82
CA GLU A 68 -3.84 -12.91 18.66
C GLU A 68 -4.40 -12.89 17.22
N VAL A 69 -4.58 -11.70 16.65
CA VAL A 69 -5.07 -11.54 15.26
C VAL A 69 -4.02 -12.05 14.27
N MET A 70 -2.75 -11.69 14.46
CA MET A 70 -1.66 -12.17 13.62
C MET A 70 -1.50 -13.68 13.69
N LYS A 71 -1.58 -14.28 14.90
CA LYS A 71 -1.51 -15.73 15.08
C LYS A 71 -2.65 -16.45 14.36
N ALA A 72 -3.88 -15.96 14.49
CA ALA A 72 -5.04 -16.52 13.80
C ALA A 72 -4.90 -16.46 12.27
N ALA A 73 -4.31 -15.37 11.74
CA ALA A 73 -4.04 -15.24 10.31
C ALA A 73 -2.95 -16.21 9.82
N MET A 74 -1.88 -16.42 10.62
CA MET A 74 -0.84 -17.42 10.32
C MET A 74 -1.43 -18.83 10.24
N ASP A 75 -2.26 -19.21 11.22
CA ASP A 75 -2.89 -20.54 11.26
C ASP A 75 -3.82 -20.72 10.06
N ARG A 76 -4.65 -19.73 9.75
CA ARG A 76 -5.52 -19.72 8.56
C ARG A 76 -4.71 -19.86 7.26
N ALA A 77 -3.63 -19.11 7.10
CA ALA A 77 -2.80 -19.17 5.90
C ALA A 77 -2.25 -20.58 5.65
N ILE A 78 -1.83 -21.29 6.72
CA ILE A 78 -1.36 -22.68 6.64
C ILE A 78 -2.51 -23.63 6.26
N GLU A 79 -3.70 -23.46 6.85
CA GLU A 79 -4.89 -24.24 6.50
C GLU A 79 -5.31 -24.04 5.03
N GLU A 80 -5.09 -22.84 4.48
CA GLU A 80 -5.34 -22.46 3.10
C GLU A 80 -4.18 -22.80 2.14
N GLY A 81 -3.21 -23.59 2.60
CA GLY A 81 -2.15 -24.18 1.78
C GLY A 81 -0.86 -23.37 1.67
N ALA A 82 -0.65 -22.37 2.51
CA ALA A 82 0.64 -21.68 2.58
C ALA A 82 1.73 -22.63 3.14
N ASN A 83 2.96 -22.44 2.68
CA ASN A 83 4.13 -23.16 3.19
C ASN A 83 4.38 -22.80 4.66
N PRO A 84 4.26 -23.77 5.60
CA PRO A 84 4.37 -23.48 7.04
C PRO A 84 5.74 -22.92 7.44
N GLU A 85 6.83 -23.35 6.79
CA GLU A 85 8.18 -22.89 7.10
C GLU A 85 8.34 -21.40 6.76
N LEU A 86 7.75 -20.96 5.66
CA LEU A 86 7.76 -19.55 5.27
C LEU A 86 6.88 -18.71 6.18
N VAL A 87 5.69 -19.20 6.55
CA VAL A 87 4.79 -18.51 7.48
C VAL A 87 5.47 -18.35 8.85
N GLU A 88 6.15 -19.40 9.36
CA GLU A 88 6.90 -19.33 10.62
C GLU A 88 8.06 -18.31 10.55
N LYS A 89 8.82 -18.29 9.44
CA LYS A 89 9.91 -17.34 9.22
C LYS A 89 9.41 -15.89 9.19
N MET A 90 8.26 -15.64 8.57
CA MET A 90 7.60 -14.33 8.57
C MET A 90 7.09 -13.93 9.97
N GLY A 91 6.62 -14.91 10.77
CA GLY A 91 6.16 -14.66 12.14
C GLY A 91 5.21 -13.46 12.23
N TYR A 92 5.21 -12.74 13.34
CA TYR A 92 4.23 -11.69 13.63
C TYR A 92 4.47 -10.43 12.78
N GLY A 93 3.62 -10.21 11.75
CA GLY A 93 3.60 -9.00 10.91
C GLY A 93 4.91 -8.71 10.18
N LYS A 94 5.57 -9.74 9.62
CA LYS A 94 6.82 -9.59 8.86
C LYS A 94 6.70 -10.23 7.48
N THR A 95 5.66 -9.87 6.74
CA THR A 95 5.29 -10.46 5.46
C THR A 95 6.00 -9.85 4.24
N ALA A 96 6.97 -8.95 4.45
CA ALA A 96 7.77 -8.32 3.41
C ALA A 96 8.71 -9.30 2.70
N ILE A 97 8.88 -9.12 1.38
CA ILE A 97 9.77 -9.94 0.54
C ILE A 97 10.59 -9.04 -0.39
N VAL A 98 11.87 -9.36 -0.51
CA VAL A 98 12.76 -8.82 -1.55
C VAL A 98 13.41 -9.98 -2.29
N ALA A 99 13.16 -10.10 -3.58
CA ALA A 99 13.75 -11.11 -4.44
C ALA A 99 14.79 -10.47 -5.35
N THR A 100 15.99 -11.02 -5.38
CA THR A 100 17.11 -10.50 -6.15
C THR A 100 17.59 -11.55 -7.14
N MET A 101 17.83 -11.15 -8.38
CA MET A 101 18.52 -11.99 -9.36
C MET A 101 19.64 -11.16 -10.01
N LYS A 102 20.86 -11.67 -9.92
CA LYS A 102 22.03 -11.13 -10.64
C LYS A 102 22.19 -11.83 -11.96
N PHE A 103 22.24 -11.04 -13.03
CA PHE A 103 22.50 -11.52 -14.38
C PHE A 103 23.98 -11.47 -14.71
N GLY A 104 24.39 -12.05 -15.80
CA GLY A 104 25.78 -12.03 -16.25
C GLY A 104 26.24 -10.63 -16.68
N GLY A 105 27.43 -10.20 -16.19
CA GLY A 105 28.03 -8.91 -16.56
C GLY A 105 27.63 -7.73 -15.68
N GLU A 106 28.34 -6.60 -15.90
CA GLU A 106 28.08 -5.34 -15.22
C GLU A 106 26.83 -4.66 -15.80
N GLY A 107 26.05 -4.01 -14.96
CA GLY A 107 24.83 -3.28 -15.32
C GLY A 107 24.17 -2.65 -14.11
N PRO A 108 23.07 -1.90 -14.30
CA PRO A 108 22.37 -1.23 -13.23
C PRO A 108 21.68 -2.22 -12.27
N ILE A 109 21.37 -1.72 -11.07
CA ILE A 109 20.45 -2.37 -10.15
C ILE A 109 19.07 -1.73 -10.37
N VAL A 110 18.16 -2.51 -10.94
CA VAL A 110 16.80 -2.08 -11.27
C VAL A 110 15.84 -2.70 -10.26
N ALA A 111 14.96 -1.90 -9.67
CA ALA A 111 13.96 -2.37 -8.73
C ALA A 111 12.53 -2.10 -9.22
N PHE A 112 11.64 -3.09 -9.04
CA PHE A 112 10.20 -2.93 -9.20
C PHE A 112 9.52 -3.23 -7.87
N ARG A 113 8.57 -2.39 -7.47
CA ARG A 113 7.76 -2.58 -6.27
C ARG A 113 6.32 -2.88 -6.64
N VAL A 114 5.78 -3.88 -5.99
CA VAL A 114 4.35 -4.21 -5.93
C VAL A 114 3.94 -4.40 -4.47
N ASP A 115 2.67 -4.15 -4.17
CA ASP A 115 2.07 -4.36 -2.86
C ASP A 115 1.25 -5.65 -2.81
N MET A 116 0.89 -6.10 -1.60
CA MET A 116 0.28 -7.43 -1.42
C MET A 116 -1.02 -7.43 -0.62
N ASP A 117 -1.24 -6.41 0.20
CA ASP A 117 -2.36 -6.42 1.15
C ASP A 117 -3.71 -6.10 0.51
N SER A 118 -4.76 -6.42 1.21
CA SER A 118 -6.15 -6.17 0.81
C SER A 118 -6.85 -5.19 1.75
N ASN A 119 -8.05 -4.77 1.36
CA ASN A 119 -8.88 -3.85 2.13
C ASN A 119 -9.85 -4.60 3.06
N ASP A 120 -10.22 -3.95 4.18
CA ASP A 120 -11.31 -4.37 5.07
C ASP A 120 -12.68 -4.07 4.42
N VAL A 121 -12.97 -4.69 3.30
CA VAL A 121 -14.21 -4.51 2.51
C VAL A 121 -14.94 -5.84 2.38
N ILE A 122 -16.26 -5.82 2.54
CA ILE A 122 -17.12 -6.99 2.27
C ILE A 122 -17.45 -7.00 0.79
N GLU A 123 -16.90 -7.95 0.07
CA GLU A 123 -17.10 -8.08 -1.37
C GLU A 123 -18.55 -8.42 -1.74
N ALA A 124 -19.04 -7.79 -2.79
CA ALA A 124 -20.38 -8.00 -3.36
C ALA A 124 -20.62 -9.45 -3.77
N LYS A 125 -21.88 -9.91 -3.64
CA LYS A 125 -22.32 -11.28 -3.97
C LYS A 125 -23.24 -11.33 -5.19
N GLU A 126 -23.54 -10.17 -5.76
CA GLU A 126 -24.49 -10.02 -6.87
C GLU A 126 -23.97 -10.64 -8.15
N ASP A 127 -24.88 -11.21 -8.95
CA ASP A 127 -24.56 -11.90 -10.22
C ASP A 127 -23.92 -11.00 -11.29
N ASN A 128 -23.99 -9.69 -11.14
CA ASN A 128 -23.34 -8.73 -12.03
C ASN A 128 -21.89 -8.42 -11.62
N HIS A 129 -21.44 -8.91 -10.45
CA HIS A 129 -20.04 -8.80 -10.01
C HIS A 129 -19.22 -9.94 -10.63
N VAL A 130 -18.18 -9.60 -11.40
CA VAL A 130 -17.40 -10.57 -12.17
C VAL A 130 -16.75 -11.64 -11.29
N PRO A 131 -16.08 -11.30 -10.15
CA PRO A 131 -15.53 -12.31 -9.23
C PRO A 131 -16.60 -13.29 -8.70
N ALA A 132 -17.77 -12.79 -8.31
CA ALA A 132 -18.85 -13.65 -7.81
C ALA A 132 -19.36 -14.59 -8.90
N LYS A 133 -19.65 -14.08 -10.10
CA LYS A 133 -20.07 -14.85 -11.26
C LYS A 133 -19.00 -15.83 -11.74
N GLY A 134 -17.74 -15.44 -11.66
CA GLY A 134 -16.57 -16.22 -12.11
C GLY A 134 -16.10 -17.27 -11.10
N GLY A 135 -16.69 -17.31 -9.90
CA GLY A 135 -16.37 -18.29 -8.85
C GLY A 135 -15.02 -18.03 -8.16
N PHE A 136 -14.50 -16.78 -8.23
CA PHE A 136 -13.24 -16.39 -7.56
C PHE A 136 -13.42 -15.21 -6.60
N ARG A 137 -14.65 -14.90 -6.18
CA ARG A 137 -14.96 -13.97 -5.12
C ARG A 137 -14.23 -14.33 -3.83
N SER A 138 -13.86 -13.32 -3.03
CA SER A 138 -13.26 -13.51 -1.71
C SER A 138 -13.99 -14.57 -0.87
N CYS A 139 -13.25 -15.51 -0.33
CA CYS A 139 -13.71 -16.49 0.66
C CYS A 139 -13.66 -15.93 2.09
N HIS A 140 -13.06 -14.76 2.31
CA HIS A 140 -12.99 -14.08 3.60
C HIS A 140 -14.11 -13.05 3.73
N ASP A 141 -14.89 -13.11 4.82
CA ASP A 141 -16.13 -12.32 4.97
C ASP A 141 -15.91 -10.80 5.10
N LYS A 142 -14.69 -10.34 5.39
CA LYS A 142 -14.38 -8.93 5.66
C LYS A 142 -13.14 -8.42 4.95
N ALA A 143 -12.66 -9.15 3.97
CA ALA A 143 -11.49 -8.75 3.19
C ALA A 143 -11.77 -8.91 1.71
N MET A 144 -11.24 -7.98 0.91
CA MET A 144 -11.35 -7.96 -0.54
C MET A 144 -10.17 -7.22 -1.14
N HIS A 145 -9.61 -7.71 -2.25
CA HIS A 145 -8.70 -6.92 -3.07
C HIS A 145 -9.47 -5.81 -3.82
N ALA A 146 -9.89 -4.78 -3.07
CA ALA A 146 -10.65 -3.65 -3.61
C ALA A 146 -9.76 -2.50 -4.10
N CYS A 147 -8.45 -2.74 -4.20
CA CYS A 147 -7.46 -1.80 -4.73
C CYS A 147 -6.58 -2.39 -5.86
N GLY A 148 -6.74 -3.68 -6.20
CA GLY A 148 -6.05 -4.31 -7.33
C GLY A 148 -4.69 -4.91 -6.98
N HIS A 149 -4.33 -5.05 -5.70
CA HIS A 149 -3.02 -5.59 -5.30
C HIS A 149 -2.85 -7.09 -5.66
N ASP A 150 -3.93 -7.83 -5.85
CA ASP A 150 -3.92 -9.16 -6.47
C ASP A 150 -3.33 -9.15 -7.90
N ALA A 151 -3.68 -8.12 -8.68
CA ALA A 151 -3.09 -7.90 -9.99
C ALA A 151 -1.64 -7.41 -9.89
N HIS A 152 -1.30 -6.57 -8.89
CA HIS A 152 0.08 -6.12 -8.66
C HIS A 152 1.01 -7.29 -8.36
N MET A 153 0.63 -8.18 -7.44
CA MET A 153 1.38 -9.41 -7.17
C MET A 153 1.56 -10.26 -8.44
N THR A 154 0.49 -10.41 -9.21
CA THR A 154 0.52 -11.17 -10.46
C THR A 154 1.43 -10.51 -11.51
N MET A 155 1.41 -9.18 -11.63
CA MET A 155 2.31 -8.46 -12.53
C MET A 155 3.78 -8.60 -12.09
N GLY A 156 4.06 -8.52 -10.79
CA GLY A 156 5.39 -8.75 -10.24
C GLY A 156 5.91 -10.17 -10.50
N LEU A 157 5.06 -11.19 -10.32
CA LEU A 157 5.42 -12.59 -10.58
C LEU A 157 5.54 -12.90 -12.07
N GLY A 158 4.69 -12.31 -12.92
CA GLY A 158 4.79 -12.44 -14.38
C GLY A 158 6.08 -11.82 -14.92
N LEU A 159 6.49 -10.67 -14.40
CA LEU A 159 7.79 -10.06 -14.67
C LEU A 159 8.93 -10.98 -14.20
N ALA A 160 8.84 -11.50 -12.97
CA ALA A 160 9.85 -12.43 -12.43
C ALA A 160 10.05 -13.66 -13.30
N GLU A 161 8.95 -14.28 -13.74
CA GLU A 161 8.99 -15.48 -14.61
C GLU A 161 9.63 -15.16 -15.96
N TYR A 162 9.26 -14.03 -16.60
CA TYR A 162 9.85 -13.60 -17.86
C TYR A 162 11.38 -13.43 -17.74
N LEU A 163 11.83 -12.71 -16.71
CA LEU A 163 13.26 -12.45 -16.50
C LEU A 163 14.04 -13.73 -16.18
N ALA A 164 13.49 -14.64 -15.40
CA ALA A 164 14.13 -15.91 -15.06
C ALA A 164 14.30 -16.82 -16.29
N VAL A 165 13.27 -16.89 -17.15
CA VAL A 165 13.31 -17.70 -18.39
C VAL A 165 14.34 -17.16 -19.39
N HIS A 166 14.55 -15.84 -19.42
CA HIS A 166 15.45 -15.17 -20.38
C HIS A 166 16.73 -14.64 -19.72
N LYS A 167 17.11 -15.14 -18.53
CA LYS A 167 18.21 -14.61 -17.71
C LYS A 167 19.55 -14.44 -18.43
N ASP A 168 19.82 -15.29 -19.41
CA ASP A 168 21.07 -15.25 -20.19
C ASP A 168 21.11 -14.07 -21.20
N GLU A 169 20.00 -13.38 -21.43
CA GLU A 169 19.89 -12.20 -22.29
C GLU A 169 20.16 -10.88 -21.53
N PHE A 170 20.28 -10.93 -20.19
CA PHE A 170 20.33 -9.75 -19.32
C PHE A 170 21.68 -9.57 -18.61
N LYS A 171 21.92 -8.34 -18.13
CA LYS A 171 23.07 -7.92 -17.33
C LYS A 171 22.59 -7.10 -16.12
N GLY A 172 23.49 -6.90 -15.14
CA GLY A 172 23.14 -6.15 -13.94
C GLY A 172 22.30 -6.96 -12.95
N THR A 173 21.42 -6.29 -12.22
CA THR A 173 20.65 -6.92 -11.14
C THR A 173 19.20 -6.45 -11.19
N ILE A 174 18.27 -7.37 -11.00
CA ILE A 174 16.87 -7.06 -10.72
C ILE A 174 16.56 -7.28 -9.24
N LYS A 175 15.85 -6.33 -8.62
CA LYS A 175 15.21 -6.48 -7.31
C LYS A 175 13.70 -6.36 -7.48
N LEU A 176 12.97 -7.35 -6.98
CA LEU A 176 11.51 -7.34 -6.93
C LEU A 176 11.10 -7.20 -5.47
N ILE A 177 10.42 -6.12 -5.16
CA ILE A 177 9.99 -5.77 -3.81
C ILE A 177 8.50 -6.05 -3.71
N PHE A 178 8.12 -7.02 -2.89
CA PHE A 178 6.73 -7.32 -2.57
C PHE A 178 6.47 -6.75 -1.18
N GLN A 179 5.77 -5.62 -1.17
CA GLN A 179 5.56 -4.80 0.02
C GLN A 179 4.26 -5.19 0.72
N PRO A 180 4.28 -5.43 2.04
CA PRO A 180 3.07 -5.57 2.85
C PRO A 180 2.51 -4.20 3.24
N ALA A 181 1.26 -4.19 3.69
CA ALA A 181 0.65 -3.09 4.44
C ALA A 181 0.75 -1.71 3.76
N GLU A 182 0.48 -1.65 2.45
CA GLU A 182 0.33 -0.37 1.74
C GLU A 182 -0.92 0.35 2.23
N GLU A 183 -2.03 -0.39 2.41
CA GLU A 183 -3.29 0.15 2.89
C GLU A 183 -3.15 0.77 4.30
N GLY A 184 -3.40 2.06 4.33
CA GLY A 184 -3.13 2.84 5.53
C GLY A 184 -1.73 3.42 5.63
N VAL A 185 -0.85 3.23 4.61
CA VAL A 185 0.51 3.76 4.49
C VAL A 185 1.44 3.32 5.63
N ARG A 186 1.59 2.00 5.82
CA ARG A 186 2.21 1.39 7.02
C ARG A 186 3.49 0.63 6.76
N GLY A 187 3.66 0.03 5.54
CA GLY A 187 4.67 -1.00 5.27
C GLY A 187 5.97 -0.50 4.69
N ALA A 188 5.92 0.41 3.71
CA ALA A 188 7.11 0.82 2.95
C ALA A 188 8.19 1.48 3.81
N LYS A 189 7.81 2.25 4.85
CA LYS A 189 8.79 2.87 5.76
C LYS A 189 9.72 1.84 6.38
N ALA A 190 9.16 0.75 6.92
CA ALA A 190 9.95 -0.29 7.59
C ALA A 190 10.92 -0.99 6.62
N MET A 191 10.53 -1.19 5.37
CA MET A 191 11.41 -1.74 4.33
C MET A 191 12.48 -0.73 3.89
N ALA A 192 12.11 0.54 3.71
CA ALA A 192 13.05 1.59 3.34
C ALA A 192 14.13 1.80 4.43
N GLU A 193 13.74 1.84 5.71
CA GLU A 193 14.68 1.97 6.83
C GLU A 193 15.59 0.74 7.00
N ALA A 194 15.12 -0.45 6.60
CA ALA A 194 15.98 -1.63 6.49
C ALA A 194 16.99 -1.55 5.32
N GLY A 195 16.92 -0.52 4.47
CA GLY A 195 17.88 -0.27 3.41
C GLY A 195 17.66 -1.08 2.14
N VAL A 196 16.46 -1.63 1.90
CA VAL A 196 16.18 -2.53 0.75
C VAL A 196 16.43 -1.90 -0.61
N VAL A 197 16.42 -0.56 -0.70
CA VAL A 197 16.64 0.21 -1.94
C VAL A 197 17.93 1.04 -1.94
N ASP A 198 18.84 0.85 -0.97
CA ASP A 198 20.02 1.70 -0.78
C ASP A 198 21.06 1.62 -1.90
N ASP A 199 21.05 0.53 -2.64
CA ASP A 199 21.94 0.23 -3.77
C ASP A 199 21.22 0.30 -5.14
N VAL A 200 19.96 0.76 -5.18
CA VAL A 200 19.14 0.78 -6.39
C VAL A 200 19.46 2.02 -7.25
N ASP A 201 19.75 1.79 -8.53
CA ASP A 201 19.97 2.84 -9.51
C ASP A 201 18.66 3.35 -10.14
N LEU A 202 17.72 2.43 -10.41
CA LEU A 202 16.44 2.74 -11.07
C LEU A 202 15.29 2.06 -10.30
N MET A 203 14.35 2.86 -9.82
CA MET A 203 13.18 2.38 -9.06
C MET A 203 11.88 2.63 -9.81
N PHE A 204 11.08 1.58 -9.94
CA PHE A 204 9.77 1.60 -10.58
C PHE A 204 8.69 1.14 -9.59
N GLY A 205 7.80 2.05 -9.20
CA GLY A 205 6.52 1.72 -8.58
C GLY A 205 5.43 1.67 -9.63
N MET A 206 4.31 1.03 -9.31
CA MET A 206 3.16 1.03 -10.22
C MET A 206 1.86 0.73 -9.47
N HIS A 207 0.74 1.15 -10.06
CA HIS A 207 -0.60 0.80 -9.63
C HIS A 207 -1.51 0.51 -10.82
N ILE A 208 -2.53 -0.37 -10.65
CA ILE A 208 -3.54 -0.63 -11.66
C ILE A 208 -4.89 -0.02 -11.27
N GLY A 209 -5.65 0.45 -12.25
CA GLY A 209 -7.02 0.94 -12.06
C GLY A 209 -7.16 2.45 -12.19
N PHE A 210 -7.59 3.12 -11.13
CA PHE A 210 -7.84 4.53 -10.87
C PHE A 210 -9.08 5.15 -11.51
N ASN A 211 -9.44 4.86 -12.77
CA ASN A 211 -10.58 5.52 -13.40
C ASN A 211 -11.17 4.65 -14.50
N GLU A 212 -12.50 4.56 -14.55
CA GLU A 212 -13.24 3.81 -15.58
C GLU A 212 -12.91 4.24 -17.03
N ASN A 213 -12.43 5.46 -17.20
CA ASN A 213 -12.04 6.01 -18.52
C ASN A 213 -10.59 5.72 -18.91
N LEU A 214 -9.79 5.09 -18.04
CA LEU A 214 -8.37 4.81 -18.27
C LEU A 214 -8.10 3.40 -18.79
N SER A 215 -9.11 2.63 -19.16
CA SER A 215 -8.89 1.31 -19.77
C SER A 215 -7.93 1.43 -20.95
N ASN A 216 -6.97 0.50 -20.98
CA ASN A 216 -5.97 0.44 -22.04
C ASN A 216 -5.10 1.73 -22.14
N CYS A 217 -4.79 2.34 -20.99
CA CYS A 217 -3.91 3.49 -20.84
C CYS A 217 -2.69 3.11 -19.99
N PHE A 218 -1.55 3.76 -20.22
CA PHE A 218 -0.35 3.58 -19.39
C PHE A 218 0.27 4.95 -19.12
N ALA A 219 0.14 5.47 -17.89
CA ALA A 219 0.82 6.70 -17.49
C ALA A 219 2.22 6.40 -16.94
N CYS A 220 3.20 7.20 -17.36
CA CYS A 220 4.62 6.96 -17.07
C CYS A 220 5.06 7.54 -15.74
N SER A 221 4.26 8.42 -15.15
CA SER A 221 4.46 9.01 -13.82
C SER A 221 3.13 9.30 -13.12
N ASP A 222 3.19 9.46 -11.79
CA ASP A 222 2.15 10.10 -10.98
C ASP A 222 2.79 11.08 -10.00
N HIS A 223 2.62 12.38 -10.26
CA HIS A 223 3.11 13.49 -9.43
C HIS A 223 2.11 13.88 -8.32
N GLY A 224 0.98 13.19 -8.24
CA GLY A 224 -0.13 13.57 -7.37
C GLY A 224 -0.01 13.16 -5.91
N PHE A 225 1.04 12.46 -5.49
CA PHE A 225 1.12 11.88 -4.15
C PHE A 225 1.26 12.91 -3.05
N LEU A 226 0.23 12.98 -2.19
CA LEU A 226 0.20 13.81 -1.00
C LEU A 226 0.88 13.09 0.16
N ALA A 227 1.67 13.83 0.94
CA ALA A 227 2.06 13.37 2.27
C ALA A 227 0.82 13.17 3.15
N THR A 228 0.81 12.14 3.98
CA THR A 228 -0.28 11.88 4.94
C THR A 228 0.25 11.32 6.24
N THR A 229 -0.48 11.57 7.33
CA THR A 229 -0.27 10.91 8.62
C THR A 229 -1.62 10.54 9.23
N LYS A 230 -1.72 9.29 9.69
CA LYS A 230 -2.90 8.73 10.36
C LYS A 230 -2.59 8.60 11.85
N LEU A 231 -3.47 9.18 12.69
CA LEU A 231 -3.28 9.23 14.14
C LEU A 231 -4.53 8.69 14.85
N ASP A 232 -4.30 7.93 15.92
CA ASP A 232 -5.30 7.66 16.95
C ASP A 232 -4.99 8.54 18.15
N ALA A 233 -6.00 9.27 18.66
CA ALA A 233 -5.90 10.05 19.86
C ALA A 233 -6.92 9.56 20.89
N VAL A 234 -6.44 9.22 22.07
CA VAL A 234 -7.29 8.74 23.18
C VAL A 234 -7.21 9.72 24.32
N PHE A 235 -8.37 10.20 24.77
CA PHE A 235 -8.50 11.03 25.95
C PHE A 235 -8.94 10.15 27.13
N HIS A 236 -8.28 10.33 28.26
CA HIS A 236 -8.60 9.64 29.52
C HIS A 236 -9.01 10.66 30.55
N GLY A 237 -10.22 10.49 31.09
CA GLY A 237 -10.82 11.30 32.13
C GLY A 237 -11.13 10.47 33.36
N TYR A 238 -12.16 10.90 34.10
CA TYR A 238 -12.64 10.23 35.31
C TYR A 238 -14.15 10.20 35.34
N SER A 239 -14.74 8.99 35.43
CA SER A 239 -16.20 8.82 35.50
C SER A 239 -16.78 9.27 36.82
N ALA A 240 -17.97 9.89 36.78
CA ALA A 240 -18.78 10.16 37.93
C ALA A 240 -20.29 10.05 37.61
N HIS A 241 -21.12 9.94 38.61
CA HIS A 241 -22.57 9.96 38.46
C HIS A 241 -23.04 11.36 38.07
N ALA A 242 -23.57 11.51 36.85
CA ALA A 242 -23.90 12.81 36.28
C ALA A 242 -24.88 13.66 37.07
N GLY A 243 -25.74 13.06 37.89
CA GLY A 243 -26.69 13.77 38.79
C GLY A 243 -26.26 13.80 40.25
N GLY A 244 -25.32 12.97 40.69
CA GLY A 244 -24.95 12.82 42.10
C GLY A 244 -23.68 13.58 42.53
N SER A 245 -22.67 13.62 41.61
CA SER A 245 -21.38 14.27 41.87
C SER A 245 -20.70 14.69 40.54
N PRO A 246 -21.37 15.52 39.71
CA PRO A 246 -20.84 15.89 38.40
C PRO A 246 -19.52 16.68 38.47
N GLU A 247 -19.31 17.42 39.55
CA GLU A 247 -18.11 18.22 39.81
C GLU A 247 -16.84 17.38 40.04
N LYS A 248 -16.97 16.06 40.25
CA LYS A 248 -15.84 15.12 40.42
C LYS A 248 -15.40 14.51 39.12
N ALA A 249 -16.17 14.73 38.07
CA ALA A 249 -15.86 14.10 36.75
C ALA A 249 -14.83 14.89 35.95
N GLN A 250 -14.01 14.15 35.20
CA GLN A 250 -13.19 14.68 34.13
C GLN A 250 -13.76 14.10 32.83
N ASN A 251 -14.43 14.94 32.03
CA ASN A 251 -15.26 14.47 30.92
C ASN A 251 -14.44 14.33 29.62
N ALA A 252 -14.01 13.13 29.32
CA ALA A 252 -13.24 12.82 28.11
C ALA A 252 -14.03 13.09 26.79
N MET A 253 -15.36 12.93 26.81
CA MET A 253 -16.19 13.25 25.64
C MET A 253 -16.13 14.75 25.32
N LEU A 254 -16.13 15.63 26.32
CA LEU A 254 -16.00 17.07 26.11
C LEU A 254 -14.59 17.42 25.55
N ALA A 255 -13.55 16.77 26.07
CA ALA A 255 -12.19 16.91 25.50
C ALA A 255 -12.16 16.50 24.03
N GLY A 256 -12.74 15.35 23.68
CA GLY A 256 -12.87 14.88 22.30
C GLY A 256 -13.67 15.84 21.41
N CYS A 257 -14.83 16.32 21.84
CA CYS A 257 -15.63 17.30 21.10
C CYS A 257 -14.87 18.61 20.86
N THR A 258 -14.19 19.13 21.92
CA THR A 258 -13.34 20.33 21.82
C THR A 258 -12.22 20.12 20.81
N ALA A 259 -11.56 18.96 20.82
CA ALA A 259 -10.53 18.61 19.85
C ALA A 259 -11.08 18.58 18.41
N VAL A 260 -12.19 17.87 18.15
CA VAL A 260 -12.77 17.74 16.80
C VAL A 260 -13.09 19.11 16.19
N LEU A 261 -13.75 20.00 16.93
CA LEU A 261 -14.10 21.33 16.42
C LEU A 261 -12.87 22.16 16.05
N ASN A 262 -11.84 22.15 16.91
CA ASN A 262 -10.61 22.91 16.68
C ASN A 262 -9.69 22.28 15.63
N LEU A 263 -9.67 20.95 15.50
CA LEU A 263 -8.95 20.25 14.42
C LEU A 263 -9.49 20.66 13.04
N GLN A 264 -10.81 20.75 12.88
CA GLN A 264 -11.41 21.20 11.63
C GLN A 264 -11.14 22.69 11.33
N ALA A 265 -10.86 23.48 12.36
CA ALA A 265 -10.55 24.91 12.26
C ALA A 265 -9.06 25.22 11.98
N ILE A 266 -8.19 24.21 11.84
CA ILE A 266 -6.78 24.44 11.47
C ILE A 266 -6.72 25.24 10.16
N ALA A 267 -5.99 26.36 10.17
CA ALA A 267 -5.80 27.19 8.98
C ALA A 267 -5.13 26.38 7.86
N ARG A 268 -5.67 26.48 6.65
CA ARG A 268 -5.09 25.84 5.48
C ARG A 268 -3.79 26.51 5.08
N HIS A 269 -2.83 25.72 4.59
CA HIS A 269 -1.51 26.22 4.23
C HIS A 269 -1.58 26.99 2.89
N SER A 270 -0.89 28.14 2.79
CA SER A 270 -0.93 29.01 1.61
C SER A 270 -0.14 28.48 0.42
N GLN A 271 0.82 27.57 0.66
CA GLN A 271 1.72 27.06 -0.38
C GLN A 271 1.25 25.75 -1.02
N GLY A 272 0.09 25.22 -0.62
CA GLY A 272 -0.41 23.99 -1.22
C GLY A 272 -1.61 23.39 -0.51
N ALA A 273 -2.11 22.29 -1.07
CA ALA A 273 -3.21 21.56 -0.50
C ALA A 273 -2.88 21.05 0.91
N SER A 274 -3.80 21.24 1.83
CA SER A 274 -3.75 20.71 3.20
C SER A 274 -5.13 20.19 3.60
N ARG A 275 -5.18 19.04 4.24
CA ARG A 275 -6.42 18.36 4.63
C ARG A 275 -6.33 17.93 6.09
N MET A 276 -7.47 17.92 6.77
CA MET A 276 -7.69 17.36 8.09
C MET A 276 -9.04 16.65 8.08
N ASN A 277 -9.06 15.41 8.54
CA ASN A 277 -10.29 14.66 8.74
C ASN A 277 -10.27 13.92 10.07
N VAL A 278 -11.40 13.92 10.77
CA VAL A 278 -11.66 13.03 11.90
C VAL A 278 -12.74 12.06 11.42
N GLY A 279 -12.32 10.82 11.16
CA GLY A 279 -13.18 9.77 10.58
C GLY A 279 -13.97 8.99 11.62
N VAL A 280 -13.44 8.89 12.86
CA VAL A 280 -14.10 8.17 13.97
C VAL A 280 -14.04 9.02 15.22
N PHE A 281 -15.16 9.05 15.95
CA PHE A 281 -15.25 9.55 17.31
C PHE A 281 -16.13 8.62 18.14
N GLU A 282 -15.55 8.02 19.16
CA GLU A 282 -16.24 7.10 20.06
C GLU A 282 -16.07 7.53 21.51
N SER A 283 -17.16 7.62 22.28
CA SER A 283 -17.12 7.95 23.71
C SER A 283 -18.44 7.62 24.42
N GLY A 284 -18.33 7.23 25.69
CA GLY A 284 -19.45 7.06 26.61
C GLY A 284 -20.06 5.66 26.62
N THR A 285 -20.71 5.31 27.74
CA THR A 285 -21.32 4.01 28.04
C THR A 285 -22.80 4.10 28.44
N GLY A 286 -23.23 5.22 28.98
CA GLY A 286 -24.61 5.39 29.46
C GLY A 286 -24.95 6.84 29.74
N ARG A 287 -26.26 7.19 29.69
CA ARG A 287 -26.75 8.57 29.75
C ARG A 287 -26.54 9.26 31.10
N ASN A 288 -26.30 8.53 32.17
CA ASN A 288 -26.13 9.04 33.54
C ASN A 288 -24.70 8.84 34.09
N VAL A 289 -23.76 8.46 33.21
CA VAL A 289 -22.34 8.26 33.52
C VAL A 289 -21.54 9.27 32.73
N THR A 290 -20.70 10.06 33.39
CA THR A 290 -19.75 10.95 32.68
C THR A 290 -18.70 10.12 32.00
N PRO A 291 -18.47 10.27 30.66
CA PRO A 291 -17.50 9.50 29.94
C PRO A 291 -16.06 9.74 30.38
N ASP A 292 -15.35 8.68 30.68
CA ASP A 292 -13.94 8.71 31.08
C ASP A 292 -12.98 8.36 29.95
N VAL A 293 -13.49 7.91 28.76
CA VAL A 293 -12.69 7.64 27.58
C VAL A 293 -13.35 8.27 26.35
N ALA A 294 -12.52 8.88 25.49
CA ALA A 294 -12.90 9.28 24.13
C ALA A 294 -11.78 8.94 23.15
N VAL A 295 -12.15 8.32 22.03
CA VAL A 295 -11.23 7.90 20.96
C VAL A 295 -11.52 8.68 19.70
N LEU A 296 -10.50 9.27 19.11
CA LEU A 296 -10.52 9.87 17.77
C LEU A 296 -9.61 9.12 16.85
N LYS A 297 -10.08 8.81 15.62
CA LYS A 297 -9.21 8.38 14.52
C LYS A 297 -9.22 9.46 13.46
N LEU A 298 -8.05 9.98 13.14
CA LEU A 298 -7.90 11.16 12.28
C LEU A 298 -6.74 11.02 11.30
N GLU A 299 -6.79 11.80 10.21
CA GLU A 299 -5.70 11.93 9.26
C GLU A 299 -5.43 13.38 8.89
N THR A 300 -4.17 13.65 8.59
CA THR A 300 -3.74 14.89 7.94
C THR A 300 -3.18 14.56 6.56
N ARG A 301 -3.28 15.52 5.61
CA ARG A 301 -2.61 15.43 4.32
C ARG A 301 -2.03 16.78 3.93
N GLY A 302 -0.91 16.76 3.22
CA GLY A 302 -0.24 17.93 2.67
C GLY A 302 0.28 17.70 1.26
N ALA A 303 0.25 18.73 0.40
CA ALA A 303 0.86 18.66 -0.92
C ALA A 303 2.36 18.41 -0.88
N THR A 304 3.02 18.78 0.21
CA THR A 304 4.41 18.43 0.53
C THR A 304 4.49 17.87 1.94
N THR A 305 5.62 17.25 2.26
CA THR A 305 5.88 16.72 3.61
C THR A 305 5.83 17.82 4.65
N GLU A 306 6.42 19.00 4.36
CA GLU A 306 6.45 20.15 5.28
C GLU A 306 5.04 20.70 5.57
N ILE A 307 4.15 20.69 4.57
CA ILE A 307 2.73 21.09 4.76
C ILE A 307 2.03 20.10 5.66
N ASN A 308 2.27 18.80 5.48
CA ASN A 308 1.70 17.78 6.37
C ASN A 308 2.26 17.89 7.79
N ASP A 309 3.56 18.15 7.95
CA ASP A 309 4.19 18.35 9.26
C ASP A 309 3.56 19.53 10.00
N TYR A 310 3.30 20.64 9.30
CA TYR A 310 2.53 21.75 9.87
C TYR A 310 1.15 21.30 10.37
N MET A 311 0.41 20.52 9.59
CA MET A 311 -0.91 20.03 9.98
C MET A 311 -0.84 19.11 11.20
N ILE A 312 0.16 18.23 11.27
CA ILE A 312 0.37 17.30 12.40
C ILE A 312 0.69 18.07 13.68
N GLU A 313 1.62 19.03 13.65
CA GLU A 313 2.03 19.76 14.83
C GLU A 313 0.87 20.65 15.36
N ARG A 314 0.05 21.20 14.47
CA ARG A 314 -1.18 21.89 14.85
C ARG A 314 -2.18 20.94 15.51
N ALA A 315 -2.35 19.73 14.93
CA ALA A 315 -3.26 18.72 15.48
C ALA A 315 -2.83 18.28 16.89
N LYS A 316 -1.56 17.97 17.10
CA LYS A 316 -1.01 17.61 18.43
C LYS A 316 -1.23 18.72 19.46
N THR A 317 -0.99 19.98 19.06
CA THR A 317 -1.19 21.15 19.93
C THR A 317 -2.66 21.26 20.35
N ILE A 318 -3.60 21.04 19.44
CA ILE A 318 -5.03 21.12 19.70
C ILE A 318 -5.48 19.99 20.62
N ILE A 319 -5.05 18.75 20.35
CA ILE A 319 -5.38 17.59 21.18
C ILE A 319 -4.91 17.81 22.62
N LYS A 320 -3.65 18.26 22.80
CA LYS A 320 -3.12 18.62 24.10
C LYS A 320 -3.95 19.69 24.81
N GLY A 321 -4.25 20.81 24.13
CA GLY A 321 -5.03 21.89 24.69
C GLY A 321 -6.46 21.48 25.06
N ALA A 322 -7.08 20.62 24.23
CA ALA A 322 -8.41 20.08 24.52
C ALA A 322 -8.42 19.17 25.76
N ALA A 323 -7.38 18.34 25.94
CA ALA A 323 -7.24 17.54 27.15
C ALA A 323 -7.10 18.43 28.41
N GLU A 324 -6.19 19.43 28.36
CA GLU A 324 -5.96 20.36 29.48
C GLU A 324 -7.21 21.17 29.87
N MET A 325 -8.04 21.58 28.90
CA MET A 325 -9.31 22.31 29.15
C MET A 325 -10.33 21.51 29.97
N HIS A 326 -10.23 20.19 29.97
CA HIS A 326 -11.18 19.27 30.62
C HIS A 326 -10.53 18.41 31.70
N ASP A 327 -9.32 18.77 32.14
CA ASP A 327 -8.52 18.05 33.14
C ASP A 327 -8.29 16.58 32.82
N CYS A 328 -8.27 16.23 31.49
CA CYS A 328 -8.02 14.89 30.99
C CYS A 328 -6.53 14.70 30.67
N THR A 329 -6.08 13.44 30.67
CA THR A 329 -4.82 13.03 30.01
C THR A 329 -5.10 12.57 28.58
N PHE A 330 -4.05 12.41 27.77
CA PHE A 330 -4.21 11.95 26.40
C PHE A 330 -3.02 11.12 25.93
N GLU A 331 -3.28 10.27 24.93
CA GLU A 331 -2.27 9.54 24.18
C GLU A 331 -2.47 9.77 22.70
N ILE A 332 -1.37 9.82 21.91
CA ILE A 332 -1.40 9.90 20.45
C ILE A 332 -0.53 8.79 19.91
N THR A 333 -1.14 7.92 19.10
CA THR A 333 -0.43 6.82 18.43
C THR A 333 -0.48 7.05 16.93
N LYS A 334 0.68 6.93 16.26
CA LYS A 334 0.77 6.98 14.81
C LYS A 334 0.44 5.60 14.24
N GLN A 335 -0.53 5.54 13.34
CA GLN A 335 -1.02 4.32 12.71
C GLN A 335 -0.45 4.11 11.31
N GLY A 336 -0.02 5.19 10.64
CA GLY A 336 0.59 5.17 9.33
C GLY A 336 1.03 6.55 8.90
N GLU A 337 2.01 6.62 8.01
CA GLU A 337 2.46 7.88 7.40
C GLU A 337 3.19 7.62 6.08
N THR A 338 3.16 8.61 5.20
CA THR A 338 4.04 8.67 4.03
C THR A 338 4.42 10.11 3.72
N PRO A 339 5.66 10.36 3.23
CA PRO A 339 6.03 11.66 2.67
C PRO A 339 5.31 11.90 1.33
N ALA A 340 5.38 13.10 0.82
CA ALA A 340 5.03 13.37 -0.58
C ALA A 340 6.03 12.67 -1.50
N GLY A 341 5.54 12.02 -2.55
CA GLY A 341 6.37 11.32 -3.51
C GLY A 341 7.10 12.28 -4.45
N ARG A 342 8.33 11.93 -4.81
CA ARG A 342 9.13 12.61 -5.85
C ARG A 342 9.33 11.68 -7.03
N ILE A 343 9.32 12.25 -8.24
CA ILE A 343 9.47 11.55 -9.50
C ILE A 343 10.66 12.14 -10.26
N SER A 344 11.41 11.29 -10.96
CA SER A 344 12.45 11.68 -11.91
C SER A 344 11.83 11.82 -13.30
N ASP A 345 11.57 13.04 -13.72
CA ASP A 345 10.91 13.36 -14.99
C ASP A 345 11.64 12.79 -16.23
N ASP A 346 12.96 12.75 -16.18
CA ASP A 346 13.79 12.16 -17.22
C ASP A 346 13.54 10.65 -17.35
N LEU A 347 13.47 9.93 -16.22
CA LEU A 347 13.15 8.51 -16.22
C LEU A 347 11.72 8.26 -16.73
N ALA A 348 10.74 9.06 -16.31
CA ALA A 348 9.38 8.94 -16.80
C ALA A 348 9.27 9.16 -18.33
N ARG A 349 10.05 10.10 -18.90
CA ARG A 349 10.15 10.29 -20.35
C ARG A 349 10.81 9.13 -21.08
N GLU A 350 11.83 8.53 -20.49
CA GLU A 350 12.44 7.30 -21.01
C GLU A 350 11.41 6.15 -21.01
N VAL A 351 10.65 5.98 -19.93
CA VAL A 351 9.56 4.99 -19.86
C VAL A 351 8.53 5.23 -20.96
N GLN A 352 8.12 6.49 -21.21
CA GLN A 352 7.19 6.84 -22.28
C GLN A 352 7.74 6.41 -23.66
N ALA A 353 9.02 6.71 -23.95
CA ALA A 353 9.67 6.34 -25.18
C ALA A 353 9.83 4.80 -25.36
N ILE A 354 9.86 4.04 -24.26
CA ILE A 354 9.93 2.57 -24.28
C ILE A 354 8.53 1.96 -24.50
N VAL A 355 7.50 2.50 -23.86
CA VAL A 355 6.17 1.87 -23.83
C VAL A 355 5.30 2.28 -25.02
N GLU A 356 5.36 3.55 -25.47
CA GLU A 356 4.54 4.04 -26.58
C GLU A 356 4.70 3.23 -27.87
N PRO A 357 5.94 2.81 -28.29
CA PRO A 357 6.12 2.01 -29.50
C PRO A 357 5.54 0.58 -29.43
N LEU A 358 5.16 0.07 -28.23
CA LEU A 358 4.54 -1.26 -28.11
C LEU A 358 3.19 -1.34 -28.84
N GLY A 359 2.49 -0.19 -28.96
CA GLY A 359 1.20 -0.11 -29.63
C GLY A 359 0.10 -0.97 -29.01
N ILE A 360 0.24 -1.33 -27.72
CA ILE A 360 -0.74 -2.12 -26.95
C ILE A 360 -1.64 -1.24 -26.09
N PHE A 361 -1.24 -0.02 -25.85
CA PHE A 361 -2.03 0.98 -25.12
C PHE A 361 -2.62 1.99 -26.09
N LYS A 362 -3.84 2.42 -25.82
CA LYS A 362 -4.52 3.48 -26.58
C LYS A 362 -3.86 4.84 -26.35
N GLU A 363 -3.42 5.09 -25.13
CA GLU A 363 -2.77 6.33 -24.71
C GLU A 363 -1.61 6.01 -23.73
N VAL A 364 -0.49 6.74 -23.89
CA VAL A 364 0.67 6.65 -23.02
C VAL A 364 1.03 8.07 -22.53
N PRO A 365 0.20 8.68 -21.63
CA PRO A 365 0.48 10.01 -21.12
C PRO A 365 1.74 10.02 -20.24
N PHE A 366 2.41 11.17 -20.21
CA PHE A 366 3.57 11.39 -19.36
C PHE A 366 3.22 11.28 -17.88
N ASP A 367 2.09 11.86 -17.47
CA ASP A 367 1.68 11.98 -16.07
C ASP A 367 0.18 11.71 -15.87
N TYR A 368 -0.18 11.12 -14.74
CA TYR A 368 -1.56 10.88 -14.34
C TYR A 368 -2.07 11.95 -13.37
N SER A 369 -1.25 12.38 -12.40
CA SER A 369 -1.62 13.35 -11.34
C SER A 369 -2.84 12.94 -10.51
N GLY A 370 -2.88 11.70 -10.04
CA GLY A 370 -4.05 11.08 -9.40
C GLY A 370 -4.47 11.68 -8.06
N GLY A 371 -3.55 12.26 -7.30
CA GLY A 371 -3.85 12.98 -6.05
C GLY A 371 -4.12 12.12 -4.83
N GLY A 372 -3.69 10.87 -4.79
CA GLY A 372 -3.73 9.97 -3.64
C GLY A 372 -2.59 10.14 -2.65
N SER A 373 -2.45 9.20 -1.72
CA SER A 373 -1.25 9.02 -0.89
C SER A 373 -0.81 7.58 -1.05
N GLU A 374 0.49 7.38 -1.24
CA GLU A 374 1.10 6.10 -1.58
C GLU A 374 2.43 5.98 -0.82
N ASP A 375 2.61 4.94 -0.02
CA ASP A 375 3.81 4.82 0.81
C ASP A 375 5.05 4.32 0.03
N CYS A 376 4.89 3.85 -1.21
CA CYS A 376 6.02 3.69 -2.15
C CYS A 376 6.89 4.96 -2.25
N ALA A 377 6.34 6.13 -1.91
CA ALA A 377 7.07 7.40 -1.83
C ALA A 377 8.33 7.31 -0.94
N TYR A 378 8.36 6.44 0.08
CA TYR A 378 9.58 6.20 0.86
C TYR A 378 10.70 5.61 0.00
N PHE A 379 10.40 4.64 -0.86
CA PHE A 379 11.38 4.04 -1.75
C PHE A 379 11.83 5.02 -2.84
N LEU A 380 10.86 5.68 -3.50
CA LEU A 380 11.15 6.65 -4.57
C LEU A 380 12.08 7.75 -4.05
N ASN A 381 11.72 8.37 -2.93
CA ASN A 381 12.50 9.45 -2.33
C ASN A 381 13.90 8.99 -1.91
N ARG A 382 14.00 7.81 -1.29
CA ARG A 382 15.28 7.27 -0.82
C ARG A 382 16.25 6.96 -1.98
N VAL A 383 15.75 6.40 -3.08
CA VAL A 383 16.55 6.16 -4.28
C VAL A 383 17.03 7.49 -4.89
N ILE A 384 16.15 8.49 -5.01
CA ILE A 384 16.51 9.81 -5.53
C ILE A 384 17.54 10.52 -4.62
N ASP A 385 17.37 10.45 -3.29
CA ASP A 385 18.29 11.06 -2.33
C ASP A 385 19.68 10.43 -2.37
N ARG A 386 19.79 9.19 -2.85
CA ARG A 386 21.06 8.46 -3.01
C ARG A 386 21.66 8.59 -4.42
N GLY A 387 21.05 9.39 -5.28
CA GLY A 387 21.53 9.69 -6.63
C GLY A 387 21.02 8.77 -7.73
N GLY A 388 20.11 7.84 -7.40
CA GLY A 388 19.36 7.05 -8.37
C GLY A 388 18.20 7.82 -8.97
N ARG A 389 17.41 7.17 -9.82
CA ARG A 389 16.20 7.72 -10.44
C ARG A 389 14.98 6.85 -10.13
N ALA A 390 13.81 7.48 -9.98
CA ALA A 390 12.60 6.77 -9.62
C ALA A 390 11.37 7.33 -10.35
N THR A 391 10.42 6.46 -10.71
CA THR A 391 9.10 6.85 -11.21
C THR A 391 8.02 5.92 -10.68
N TYR A 392 6.78 6.39 -10.69
CA TYR A 392 5.62 5.62 -10.32
C TYR A 392 4.62 5.63 -11.46
N MET A 393 4.33 4.46 -12.02
CA MET A 393 3.55 4.28 -13.24
C MET A 393 2.10 3.91 -12.91
N VAL A 394 1.19 4.20 -13.84
CA VAL A 394 -0.22 3.80 -13.72
C VAL A 394 -0.63 2.95 -14.91
N VAL A 395 -1.04 1.73 -14.62
CA VAL A 395 -1.69 0.85 -15.59
C VAL A 395 -3.20 1.12 -15.51
N GLY A 396 -3.73 1.86 -16.47
CA GLY A 396 -5.16 2.16 -16.49
C GLY A 396 -6.00 0.91 -16.75
N SER A 397 -7.10 0.75 -16.03
CA SER A 397 -8.02 -0.37 -16.21
C SER A 397 -9.48 0.09 -16.14
N ALA A 398 -10.35 -0.63 -16.87
CA ALA A 398 -11.78 -0.41 -16.84
C ALA A 398 -12.38 -0.93 -15.53
N ILE A 399 -12.19 -0.19 -14.44
CA ILE A 399 -12.77 -0.54 -13.14
C ILE A 399 -14.31 -0.44 -13.17
N LYS A 400 -14.96 -1.37 -12.49
CA LYS A 400 -16.43 -1.43 -12.43
C LYS A 400 -17.03 -0.54 -11.36
N ALA A 401 -16.24 -0.20 -10.35
CA ALA A 401 -16.57 0.70 -9.25
C ALA A 401 -15.29 1.38 -8.76
N PRO A 402 -15.36 2.51 -8.05
CA PRO A 402 -14.18 3.13 -7.45
C PRO A 402 -13.41 2.17 -6.53
N HIS A 403 -12.11 2.43 -6.34
CA HIS A 403 -11.31 1.73 -5.34
C HIS A 403 -12.01 1.71 -3.97
N HIS A 404 -11.78 0.66 -3.18
CA HIS A 404 -12.39 0.40 -1.88
C HIS A 404 -13.91 0.20 -1.90
N ASN A 405 -14.50 -0.04 -3.08
CA ASN A 405 -15.92 -0.34 -3.24
C ASN A 405 -16.14 -1.87 -3.32
N PRO A 406 -17.22 -2.41 -2.72
CA PRO A 406 -17.55 -3.84 -2.81
C PRO A 406 -17.69 -4.44 -4.21
N LEU A 407 -17.91 -3.60 -5.23
CA LEU A 407 -18.05 -3.99 -6.64
C LEU A 407 -16.79 -3.71 -7.47
N PHE A 408 -15.68 -3.31 -6.82
CA PHE A 408 -14.41 -3.08 -7.51
C PHE A 408 -13.94 -4.35 -8.22
N ASP A 409 -13.48 -4.21 -9.45
CA ASP A 409 -12.78 -5.23 -10.22
C ASP A 409 -12.06 -4.54 -11.39
N ILE A 410 -11.04 -5.17 -11.91
CA ILE A 410 -10.23 -4.69 -13.03
C ILE A 410 -10.53 -5.50 -14.31
N ASP A 411 -10.09 -4.98 -15.45
CA ASP A 411 -9.98 -5.78 -16.67
C ASP A 411 -8.66 -6.57 -16.65
N GLU A 412 -8.74 -7.90 -16.68
CA GLU A 412 -7.56 -8.77 -16.63
C GLU A 412 -6.65 -8.62 -17.86
N GLU A 413 -7.16 -8.15 -19.01
CA GLU A 413 -6.33 -7.83 -20.17
C GLU A 413 -5.43 -6.61 -19.93
N ASP A 414 -5.91 -5.60 -19.18
CA ASP A 414 -5.11 -4.45 -18.80
C ASP A 414 -3.95 -4.87 -17.87
N MET A 415 -4.16 -5.82 -16.96
CA MET A 415 -3.11 -6.43 -16.13
C MET A 415 -2.05 -7.12 -17.00
N LEU A 416 -2.47 -7.91 -18.00
CA LEU A 416 -1.54 -8.60 -18.91
C LEU A 416 -0.72 -7.59 -19.74
N ASN A 417 -1.34 -6.50 -20.21
CA ASN A 417 -0.64 -5.41 -20.88
C ASN A 417 0.35 -4.72 -19.93
N GLY A 418 0.00 -4.58 -18.65
CA GLY A 418 0.91 -4.12 -17.59
C GLY A 418 2.18 -4.98 -17.51
N ILE A 419 2.05 -6.31 -17.50
CA ILE A 419 3.21 -7.22 -17.49
C ILE A 419 4.08 -7.01 -18.75
N VAL A 420 3.47 -6.81 -19.92
CA VAL A 420 4.22 -6.54 -21.16
C VAL A 420 5.01 -5.24 -21.02
N ALA A 421 4.42 -4.19 -20.47
CA ALA A 421 5.10 -2.91 -20.25
C ALA A 421 6.27 -3.08 -19.26
N LEU A 422 6.02 -3.64 -18.07
CA LEU A 422 7.05 -3.84 -17.04
C LEU A 422 8.21 -4.70 -17.55
N GLY A 423 7.91 -5.81 -18.24
CA GLY A 423 8.94 -6.68 -18.83
C GLY A 423 9.76 -5.99 -19.93
N THR A 424 9.14 -5.08 -20.70
CA THR A 424 9.84 -4.31 -21.74
C THR A 424 10.74 -3.25 -21.13
N ILE A 425 10.25 -2.55 -20.08
CA ILE A 425 11.04 -1.57 -19.31
C ILE A 425 12.25 -2.29 -18.68
N ALA A 426 12.04 -3.39 -17.97
CA ALA A 426 13.10 -4.16 -17.36
C ALA A 426 14.14 -4.64 -18.41
N ALA A 427 13.69 -5.19 -19.54
CA ALA A 427 14.55 -5.63 -20.61
C ALA A 427 15.34 -4.50 -21.27
N HIS A 428 14.82 -3.27 -21.29
CA HIS A 428 15.54 -2.11 -21.82
C HIS A 428 16.78 -1.76 -20.97
N TYR A 429 16.62 -1.74 -19.64
CA TYR A 429 17.71 -1.34 -18.74
C TYR A 429 18.68 -2.47 -18.39
N LEU A 430 18.27 -3.73 -18.55
CA LEU A 430 19.08 -4.91 -18.19
C LEU A 430 19.75 -5.57 -19.40
N LYS A 431 19.59 -5.08 -20.61
CA LYS A 431 20.30 -5.56 -21.84
C LYS A 431 21.59 -4.75 -22.08
#